data_5d81ef1955b37c2ea856cac5d9f36cf5
#
_entry.id   5d81ef1955b37c2ea856cac5d9f36cf5
#
_cell.length_a   1.000
_cell.length_b   1.000
_cell.length_c   1.000
_cell.angle_alpha   90.00
_cell.angle_beta   90.00
_cell.angle_gamma   90.00
#
_symmetry.space_group_name_H-M   'P 1'
#
loop_
_entity.id
_entity.type
_entity.pdbx_description
1 polymer ?
#
loop_
_entity_poly.entity_id
_entity_poly.type
_entity_poly.pdbx_seq_one_letter_code
_entity_poly.pdbx_strand_id
1 'polypeptide(L)'
;MIKIKISDKKIEIRGHANFADYGKDIVCAAVSSIVITSVNDMLTVNKDGVQYVDDAKCVSIMVIQDDDLINKLFNNLKELLKELSNDYPKNVKVESEE
;
A
#
# COMPACT_ATOMS: atom_id res chain seq x y z
N MET A 1 13.94 6.51 0.46
CA MET A 1 12.93 6.35 -0.61
C MET A 1 11.98 5.22 -0.26
N ILE A 2 10.72 5.45 -0.42
CA ILE A 2 9.69 4.42 -0.25
C ILE A 2 9.63 3.59 -1.53
N LYS A 3 9.77 2.30 -1.42
CA LYS A 3 9.70 1.37 -2.55
C LYS A 3 8.45 0.51 -2.44
N ILE A 4 7.63 0.52 -3.47
CA ILE A 4 6.37 -0.21 -3.51
C ILE A 4 6.43 -1.20 -4.66
N LYS A 5 6.21 -2.46 -4.35
CA LYS A 5 6.18 -3.53 -5.32
C LYS A 5 4.76 -4.06 -5.44
N ILE A 6 4.21 -3.99 -6.63
CA ILE A 6 2.83 -4.37 -6.91
C ILE A 6 2.80 -5.59 -7.82
N SER A 7 2.11 -6.62 -7.39
CA SER A 7 1.78 -7.77 -8.23
C SER A 7 0.27 -7.98 -8.22
N ASP A 8 -0.22 -9.00 -8.91
CA ASP A 8 -1.66 -9.19 -9.08
C ASP A 8 -2.41 -9.24 -7.75
N LYS A 9 -1.89 -9.98 -6.77
CA LYS A 9 -2.57 -10.23 -5.49
C LYS A 9 -1.81 -9.70 -4.27
N LYS A 10 -0.70 -8.98 -4.47
CA LYS A 10 0.15 -8.57 -3.36
C LYS A 10 0.75 -7.19 -3.59
N ILE A 11 0.83 -6.42 -2.51
CA ILE A 11 1.55 -5.15 -2.46
C ILE A 11 2.55 -5.23 -1.32
N GLU A 12 3.80 -4.90 -1.61
CA GLU A 12 4.85 -4.79 -0.60
C GLU A 12 5.38 -3.37 -0.55
N ILE A 13 5.52 -2.81 0.64
CA ILE A 13 5.99 -1.45 0.85
C ILE A 13 7.18 -1.49 1.79
N ARG A 14 8.31 -0.94 1.32
CA ARG A 14 9.55 -0.91 2.09
C ARG A 14 10.05 0.51 2.23
N GLY A 15 10.75 0.78 3.31
CA GLY A 15 11.41 2.06 3.50
C GLY A 15 10.54 3.18 4.04
N HIS A 16 9.27 2.93 4.33
CA HIS A 16 8.35 3.99 4.74
C HIS A 16 8.44 4.36 6.22
N ALA A 17 8.93 3.46 7.06
CA ALA A 17 8.83 3.61 8.51
C ALA A 17 10.03 4.26 9.18
N ASN A 18 11.12 4.53 8.44
CA ASN A 18 12.40 4.85 9.06
C ASN A 18 12.85 6.30 8.86
N PHE A 19 11.95 7.17 8.46
CA PHE A 19 12.35 8.49 8.00
C PHE A 19 11.74 9.57 8.81
N ALA A 20 12.45 9.94 9.84
CA ALA A 20 12.01 10.88 10.84
C ALA A 20 12.32 12.33 10.52
N ASP A 21 12.69 12.67 9.30
CA ASP A 21 12.92 14.06 8.93
C ASP A 21 11.58 14.76 8.72
N TYR A 22 11.33 15.79 9.49
CA TYR A 22 10.04 16.47 9.53
C TYR A 22 9.50 16.88 8.17
N GLY A 23 10.34 17.29 7.25
CA GLY A 23 9.89 17.70 5.92
C GLY A 23 9.52 16.56 4.99
N LYS A 24 9.89 15.33 5.33
CA LYS A 24 9.68 14.14 4.51
C LYS A 24 8.55 13.25 5.01
N ASP A 25 8.07 13.51 6.22
CA ASP A 25 7.03 12.72 6.85
C ASP A 25 5.68 12.84 6.15
N ILE A 26 5.47 13.89 5.38
CA ILE A 26 4.22 14.11 4.65
C ILE A 26 3.95 12.95 3.69
N VAL A 27 4.97 12.52 2.95
CA VAL A 27 4.82 11.43 1.98
C VAL A 27 4.63 10.10 2.68
N CYS A 28 5.39 9.86 3.76
CA CYS A 28 5.22 8.66 4.58
C CYS A 28 3.83 8.60 5.20
N ALA A 29 3.35 9.72 5.72
CA ALA A 29 2.00 9.80 6.28
C ALA A 29 0.93 9.56 5.23
N ALA A 30 1.12 10.07 4.02
CA ALA A 30 0.19 9.85 2.91
C ALA A 30 0.13 8.37 2.54
N VAL A 31 1.27 7.71 2.38
CA VAL A 31 1.32 6.27 2.08
C VAL A 31 0.63 5.48 3.19
N SER A 32 0.97 5.75 4.44
CA SER A 32 0.39 5.04 5.59
C SER A 32 -1.12 5.24 5.66
N SER A 33 -1.59 6.46 5.46
CA SER A 33 -3.02 6.77 5.51
C SER A 33 -3.80 6.05 4.42
N ILE A 34 -3.29 6.07 3.20
CA ILE A 34 -3.91 5.37 2.06
C ILE A 34 -3.96 3.87 2.34
N VAL A 35 -2.87 3.28 2.78
CA VAL A 35 -2.77 1.84 3.05
C VAL A 35 -3.71 1.43 4.16
N ILE A 36 -3.65 2.10 5.31
CA ILE A 36 -4.46 1.73 6.47
C ILE A 36 -5.95 1.89 6.17
N THR A 37 -6.35 2.98 5.54
CA THR A 37 -7.75 3.19 5.16
C THR A 37 -8.22 2.09 4.21
N SER A 38 -7.44 1.79 3.19
CA SER A 38 -7.82 0.77 2.20
C SER A 38 -7.89 -0.62 2.82
N VAL A 39 -6.94 -0.97 3.68
CA VAL A 39 -6.95 -2.26 4.38
C VAL A 39 -8.16 -2.37 5.31
N ASN A 40 -8.45 -1.31 6.07
CA ASN A 40 -9.63 -1.30 6.93
C ASN A 40 -10.92 -1.44 6.14
N ASP A 41 -11.03 -0.79 4.99
CA ASP A 41 -12.20 -0.93 4.12
C ASP A 41 -12.37 -2.38 3.66
N MET A 42 -11.29 -3.01 3.21
CA MET A 42 -11.34 -4.40 2.77
C MET A 42 -11.70 -5.34 3.91
N LEU A 43 -11.11 -5.16 5.09
CA LEU A 43 -11.42 -5.99 6.26
C LEU A 43 -12.84 -5.76 6.79
N THR A 44 -13.39 -4.58 6.62
CA THR A 44 -14.78 -4.27 6.97
C THR A 44 -15.75 -5.04 6.06
N VAL A 45 -15.42 -5.14 4.78
CA VAL A 45 -16.20 -5.89 3.81
C VAL A 45 -16.09 -7.40 4.06
N ASN A 46 -14.88 -7.88 4.28
CA ASN A 46 -14.62 -9.30 4.51
C ASN A 46 -13.35 -9.45 5.36
N LYS A 47 -13.51 -9.82 6.63
CA LYS A 47 -12.40 -9.95 7.57
C LYS A 47 -11.35 -10.98 7.13
N ASP A 48 -11.71 -11.90 6.24
CA ASP A 48 -10.82 -12.93 5.73
C ASP A 48 -10.35 -12.64 4.30
N GLY A 49 -10.67 -11.46 3.77
CA GLY A 49 -10.41 -11.12 2.37
C GLY A 49 -8.96 -10.79 2.08
N VAL A 50 -8.26 -10.20 3.02
CA VAL A 50 -6.86 -9.81 2.85
C VAL A 50 -6.05 -10.14 4.09
N GLN A 51 -4.76 -10.30 3.91
CA GLN A 51 -3.79 -10.42 4.98
C GLN A 51 -2.91 -9.18 5.00
N TYR A 52 -2.83 -8.52 6.15
CA TYR A 52 -2.00 -7.35 6.35
C TYR A 52 -0.91 -7.68 7.37
N VAL A 53 0.34 -7.48 7.00
CA VAL A 53 1.48 -7.72 7.88
C VAL A 53 2.38 -6.50 7.86
N ASP A 54 2.70 -5.99 9.05
CA ASP A 54 3.65 -4.90 9.23
C ASP A 54 4.75 -5.39 10.18
N ASP A 55 5.94 -5.63 9.64
CA ASP A 55 7.08 -6.11 10.42
C ASP A 55 8.14 -5.04 10.65
N ALA A 56 7.77 -3.78 10.57
CA ALA A 56 8.62 -2.61 10.73
C ALA A 56 9.57 -2.33 9.57
N LYS A 57 9.93 -3.32 8.77
CA LYS A 57 10.79 -3.14 7.59
C LYS A 57 10.00 -3.23 6.30
N CYS A 58 8.93 -3.98 6.33
CA CYS A 58 8.10 -4.22 5.15
C CYS A 58 6.64 -4.31 5.58
N VAL A 59 5.80 -3.59 4.88
CA VAL A 59 4.35 -3.77 4.98
C VAL A 59 3.92 -4.60 3.79
N SER A 60 3.15 -5.64 4.05
CA SER A 60 2.68 -6.57 3.04
C SER A 60 1.17 -6.67 3.10
N ILE A 61 0.52 -6.55 1.96
CA ILE A 61 -0.93 -6.67 1.82
C ILE A 61 -1.19 -7.71 0.74
N MET A 62 -1.86 -8.79 1.09
CA MET A 62 -2.13 -9.88 0.16
C MET A 62 -3.61 -10.20 0.12
N VAL A 63 -4.17 -10.30 -1.07
CA VAL A 63 -5.54 -10.76 -1.26
C VAL A 63 -5.58 -12.27 -1.04
N ILE A 64 -6.43 -12.70 -0.11
CA ILE A 64 -6.56 -14.11 0.28
C ILE A 64 -7.76 -14.76 -0.42
N GLN A 65 -8.87 -14.02 -0.55
CA GLN A 65 -10.07 -14.55 -1.17
C GLN A 65 -10.37 -13.80 -2.46
N ASP A 66 -10.72 -14.55 -3.50
CA ASP A 66 -11.11 -13.99 -4.78
C ASP A 66 -12.57 -13.51 -4.72
N ASP A 67 -12.71 -12.29 -4.25
CA ASP A 67 -13.98 -11.61 -4.03
C ASP A 67 -13.99 -10.35 -4.89
N ASP A 68 -15.05 -10.15 -5.68
CA ASP A 68 -15.12 -9.01 -6.60
C ASP A 68 -14.95 -7.67 -5.90
N LEU A 69 -15.58 -7.48 -4.75
CA LEU A 69 -15.49 -6.21 -4.03
C LEU A 69 -14.10 -6.01 -3.46
N ILE A 70 -13.52 -7.05 -2.87
CA ILE A 70 -12.14 -7.01 -2.39
C ILE A 70 -11.19 -6.68 -3.53
N ASN A 71 -11.35 -7.32 -4.67
CA ASN A 71 -10.51 -7.07 -5.85
C ASN A 71 -10.62 -5.62 -6.34
N LYS A 72 -11.82 -5.05 -6.33
CA LYS A 72 -12.03 -3.65 -6.72
C LYS A 72 -11.33 -2.69 -5.75
N LEU A 73 -11.47 -2.94 -4.46
CA LEU A 73 -10.82 -2.12 -3.44
C LEU A 73 -9.30 -2.25 -3.51
N PHE A 74 -8.80 -3.45 -3.74
CA PHE A 74 -7.38 -3.70 -3.87
C PHE A 74 -6.81 -3.00 -5.11
N ASN A 75 -7.50 -3.06 -6.24
CA ASN A 75 -7.10 -2.36 -7.45
C ASN A 75 -7.12 -0.84 -7.26
N ASN A 76 -8.09 -0.33 -6.52
CA ASN A 76 -8.11 1.09 -6.17
C ASN A 76 -6.90 1.50 -5.34
N LEU A 77 -6.51 0.67 -4.37
CA LEU A 77 -5.29 0.91 -3.59
C LEU A 77 -4.06 0.99 -4.49
N LYS A 78 -3.93 0.07 -5.45
CA LYS A 78 -2.82 0.11 -6.41
C LYS A 78 -2.79 1.42 -7.18
N GLU A 79 -3.94 1.89 -7.67
CA GLU A 79 -4.02 3.13 -8.43
C GLU A 79 -3.65 4.34 -7.58
N LEU A 80 -4.12 4.38 -6.33
CA LEU A 80 -3.79 5.48 -5.42
C LEU A 80 -2.29 5.55 -5.13
N LEU A 81 -1.65 4.40 -4.97
CA LEU A 81 -0.20 4.35 -4.75
C LEU A 81 0.58 4.78 -5.99
N LYS A 82 0.12 4.41 -7.17
CA LYS A 82 0.72 4.85 -8.43
C LYS A 82 0.58 6.37 -8.62
N GLU A 83 -0.58 6.94 -8.30
CA GLU A 83 -0.79 8.39 -8.35
C GLU A 83 0.16 9.11 -7.41
N LEU A 84 0.31 8.61 -6.19
CA LEU A 84 1.22 9.20 -5.21
C LEU A 84 2.66 9.16 -5.70
N SER A 85 3.06 8.06 -6.33
CA SER A 85 4.40 7.94 -6.94
C SER A 85 4.60 8.96 -8.05
N ASN A 86 3.58 9.22 -8.84
CA ASN A 86 3.65 10.23 -9.90
C ASN A 86 3.77 11.64 -9.33
N ASP A 87 3.11 11.92 -8.22
CA ASP A 87 3.16 13.22 -7.56
C ASP A 87 4.49 13.45 -6.82
N TYR A 88 5.08 12.38 -6.29
CA TYR A 88 6.30 12.44 -5.49
C TYR A 88 7.37 11.46 -5.99
N PRO A 89 7.81 11.60 -7.24
CA PRO A 89 8.70 10.60 -7.87
C PRO A 89 10.06 10.48 -7.21
N LYS A 90 10.49 11.51 -6.46
CA LYS A 90 11.76 11.48 -5.74
C LYS A 90 11.66 10.75 -4.40
N ASN A 91 10.44 10.51 -3.92
CA ASN A 91 10.20 9.95 -2.60
C ASN A 91 9.58 8.56 -2.64
N VAL A 92 8.84 8.24 -3.70
CA VAL A 92 8.12 6.98 -3.85
C VAL A 92 8.40 6.39 -5.22
N LYS A 93 8.81 5.13 -5.23
CA LYS A 93 9.00 4.38 -6.46
C LYS A 93 8.10 3.16 -6.47
N VAL A 94 7.31 3.01 -7.52
CA VAL A 94 6.45 1.85 -7.72
C VAL A 94 7.04 0.96 -8.80
N GLU A 95 7.17 -0.33 -8.51
CA GLU A 95 7.48 -1.37 -9.46
C GLU A 95 6.29 -2.28 -9.60
N SER A 96 5.76 -2.40 -10.81
CA SER A 96 4.60 -3.25 -11.09
C SER A 96 5.05 -4.50 -11.84
N GLU A 97 4.59 -5.65 -11.35
CA GLU A 97 4.84 -6.96 -11.95
C GLU A 97 3.57 -7.53 -12.56
N GLU A 98 2.60 -6.69 -12.81
CA GLU A 98 1.34 -7.11 -13.41
C GLU A 98 1.44 -7.33 -14.91
#